data_16cfc39784ba3fce9cae0a0e3b8a46c8
#
_entry.id   16cfc39784ba3fce9cae0a0e3b8a46c8
#
_cell.length_a   1.000
_cell.length_b   1.000
_cell.length_c   1.000
_cell.angle_alpha   90.00
_cell.angle_beta   90.00
_cell.angle_gamma   90.00
#
_symmetry.space_group_name_H-M   'P 1'
#
loop_
_entity.id
_entity.type
_entity.pdbx_description
1 polymer ?
#
loop_
_entity_poly.entity_id
_entity_poly.type
_entity_poly.pdbx_seq_one_letter_code
_entity_poly.pdbx_strand_id
1 'polypeptide(L)'
;MITADDLNGIMAMMPAFTTADGNRPDATATIDSDELARAVNKLIGDSGVNVLTTTGSFGEFHTLLWEEHKSLIEATVAAVKKRVPLFVGCTNLNPREAIRQAKFAQETGADGVLLGVPFYYQATVDNAVQFYRDVADALPKMGVMIYHNPTHHRVTIPVGAFKKITEKPNIVAMKDSHRTPLQFVELCNITKGKMSIFVNQTQMFPYYQLGAAGCWSFNVWMGPSPVINLLGACIARDWETAKRICLDLDGVGKVGPNIGNLSWRENVFKLAVNEAGYCTAGPLRAPWRVIPQEVTDNSKKIAAYWKELCEKYPLQKDRARKSA
;
A
#
# COMPACT_ATOMS: atom_id res chain seq x y z
N MET A 1 -3.83 -2.16 21.31
CA MET A 1 -2.87 -2.46 20.20
C MET A 1 -3.66 -3.17 19.13
N ILE A 2 -3.47 -2.77 17.86
CA ILE A 2 -4.13 -3.42 16.72
C ILE A 2 -3.68 -4.88 16.59
N THR A 3 -4.56 -5.75 16.13
CA THR A 3 -4.34 -7.19 15.94
C THR A 3 -4.58 -7.60 14.49
N ALA A 4 -4.30 -8.85 14.14
CA ALA A 4 -4.59 -9.36 12.81
C ALA A 4 -6.10 -9.34 12.49
N ASP A 5 -6.95 -9.59 13.47
CA ASP A 5 -8.41 -9.64 13.28
C ASP A 5 -9.01 -8.28 12.90
N ASP A 6 -8.33 -7.19 13.27
CA ASP A 6 -8.74 -5.81 12.92
C ASP A 6 -8.40 -5.45 11.45
N LEU A 7 -7.67 -6.31 10.73
CA LEU A 7 -7.05 -6.00 9.45
C LEU A 7 -7.57 -6.91 8.33
N ASN A 8 -8.50 -6.40 7.54
CA ASN A 8 -9.07 -7.10 6.39
C ASN A 8 -9.50 -6.11 5.29
N GLY A 9 -9.98 -6.63 4.17
CA GLY A 9 -10.59 -5.86 3.09
C GLY A 9 -9.59 -5.12 2.21
N ILE A 10 -9.79 -3.84 1.94
CA ILE A 10 -8.98 -3.04 1.02
C ILE A 10 -7.96 -2.21 1.80
N MET A 11 -6.69 -2.45 1.55
CA MET A 11 -5.58 -1.64 2.04
C MET A 11 -5.18 -0.61 0.96
N ALA A 12 -5.48 0.66 1.18
CA ALA A 12 -5.08 1.74 0.29
C ALA A 12 -3.64 2.15 0.55
N MET A 13 -2.80 2.05 -0.49
CA MET A 13 -1.41 2.54 -0.45
C MET A 13 -1.38 3.98 -0.97
N MET A 14 -1.00 4.91 -0.11
CA MET A 14 -1.09 6.35 -0.36
C MET A 14 0.09 6.87 -1.19
N PRO A 15 -0.14 7.75 -2.19
CA PRO A 15 0.95 8.50 -2.82
C PRO A 15 1.53 9.53 -1.84
N ALA A 16 2.74 10.00 -2.08
CA ALA A 16 3.17 11.26 -1.50
C ALA A 16 2.40 12.38 -2.19
N PHE A 17 1.50 13.05 -1.47
CA PHE A 17 0.84 14.26 -1.96
C PHE A 17 1.86 15.38 -1.98
N THR A 18 2.18 15.88 -3.18
CA THR A 18 3.36 16.72 -3.43
C THR A 18 2.91 18.09 -3.95
N THR A 19 3.43 19.15 -3.34
CA THR A 19 3.23 20.53 -3.82
C THR A 19 3.80 20.70 -5.24
N ALA A 20 3.40 21.74 -5.94
CA ALA A 20 3.77 21.98 -7.34
C ALA A 20 5.29 22.07 -7.55
N ASP A 21 6.05 22.47 -6.55
CA ASP A 21 7.52 22.57 -6.57
C ASP A 21 8.26 21.34 -6.01
N GLY A 22 7.52 20.31 -5.61
CA GLY A 22 8.08 19.10 -5.00
C GLY A 22 8.99 18.25 -5.90
N ASN A 23 9.06 18.57 -7.20
CA ASN A 23 10.03 18.01 -8.12
C ASN A 23 11.38 18.76 -8.13
N ARG A 24 11.50 19.87 -7.43
CA ARG A 24 12.74 20.65 -7.34
C ARG A 24 13.67 20.05 -6.29
N PRO A 25 14.96 19.88 -6.58
CA PRO A 25 15.91 19.28 -5.64
C PRO A 25 16.27 20.17 -4.45
N ASP A 26 15.96 21.47 -4.53
CA ASP A 26 16.20 22.48 -3.51
C ASP A 26 14.95 22.82 -2.67
N ALA A 27 13.79 22.24 -3.00
CA ALA A 27 12.58 22.41 -2.22
C ALA A 27 12.61 21.59 -0.93
N THR A 28 12.06 22.11 0.17
CA THR A 28 12.16 21.49 1.50
C THR A 28 10.82 21.21 2.19
N ALA A 29 9.73 21.82 1.75
CA ALA A 29 8.40 21.67 2.37
C ALA A 29 7.39 21.26 1.28
N THR A 30 7.54 20.06 0.78
CA THR A 30 6.88 19.62 -0.47
C THR A 30 5.69 18.69 -0.25
N ILE A 31 5.17 18.60 0.96
CA ILE A 31 3.94 17.85 1.26
C ILE A 31 2.74 18.79 1.15
N ASP A 32 1.82 18.46 0.26
CA ASP A 32 0.53 19.14 0.13
C ASP A 32 -0.46 18.55 1.15
N SER A 33 -0.43 19.11 2.35
CA SER A 33 -1.25 18.63 3.47
C SER A 33 -2.75 18.87 3.25
N ASP A 34 -3.14 19.91 2.52
CA ASP A 34 -4.53 20.24 2.26
C ASP A 34 -5.15 19.25 1.27
N GLU A 35 -4.46 19.00 0.17
CA GLU A 35 -4.90 17.98 -0.80
C GLU A 35 -4.85 16.58 -0.21
N LEU A 36 -3.83 16.25 0.60
CA LEU A 36 -3.77 15.00 1.35
C LEU A 36 -5.03 14.82 2.21
N ALA A 37 -5.36 15.83 3.01
CA ALA A 37 -6.53 15.78 3.90
C ALA A 37 -7.84 15.65 3.09
N ARG A 38 -7.98 16.41 2.01
CA ARG A 38 -9.13 16.34 1.10
C ARG A 38 -9.29 14.94 0.51
N ALA A 39 -8.20 14.39 -0.05
CA ALA A 39 -8.20 13.10 -0.72
C ALA A 39 -8.47 11.94 0.26
N VAL A 40 -7.84 11.96 1.44
CA VAL A 40 -8.08 10.96 2.51
C VAL A 40 -9.53 11.01 2.98
N ASN A 41 -10.07 12.21 3.24
CA ASN A 41 -11.46 12.38 3.66
C ASN A 41 -12.44 11.85 2.60
N LYS A 42 -12.17 12.15 1.32
CA LYS A 42 -12.99 11.65 0.20
C LYS A 42 -12.91 10.13 0.11
N LEU A 43 -11.71 9.56 0.12
CA LEU A 43 -11.52 8.12 -0.01
C LEU A 43 -12.21 7.35 1.12
N ILE A 44 -12.06 7.78 2.37
CA ILE A 44 -12.73 7.16 3.53
C ILE A 44 -14.24 7.39 3.48
N GLY A 45 -14.70 8.55 3.00
CA GLY A 45 -16.13 8.90 2.89
C GLY A 45 -16.86 8.13 1.79
N ASP A 46 -16.21 7.92 0.64
CA ASP A 46 -16.82 7.21 -0.52
C ASP A 46 -16.95 5.68 -0.29
N SER A 47 -16.38 5.17 0.76
CA SER A 47 -16.02 4.21 1.19
C SER A 47 -16.02 2.78 1.36
N GLY A 48 -15.24 2.02 1.49
CA GLY A 48 -14.94 0.62 1.64
C GLY A 48 -13.44 0.33 1.70
N VAL A 49 -12.65 1.36 1.89
CA VAL A 49 -11.22 1.21 2.25
C VAL A 49 -11.14 0.93 3.73
N ASN A 50 -10.49 -0.17 4.08
CA ASN A 50 -10.46 -0.72 5.42
C ASN A 50 -9.16 -0.42 6.16
N VAL A 51 -8.06 -0.23 5.45
CA VAL A 51 -6.73 0.07 5.99
C VAL A 51 -6.06 1.12 5.12
N LEU A 52 -5.38 2.09 5.70
CA LEU A 52 -4.57 3.06 4.98
C LEU A 52 -3.08 2.85 5.29
N THR A 53 -2.24 2.91 4.25
CA THR A 53 -0.77 2.87 4.41
C THR A 53 -0.11 4.04 3.71
N THR A 54 0.89 4.65 4.34
CA THR A 54 1.70 5.71 3.74
C THR A 54 3.08 5.20 3.32
N THR A 55 3.82 6.01 2.61
CA THR A 55 5.29 5.90 2.44
C THR A 55 5.81 4.49 2.12
N GLY A 56 5.04 3.73 1.33
CA GLY A 56 5.59 2.61 0.55
C GLY A 56 6.33 3.14 -0.69
N SER A 57 6.70 2.26 -1.63
CA SER A 57 7.35 2.66 -2.90
C SER A 57 6.50 3.66 -3.67
N PHE A 58 5.19 3.41 -3.79
CA PHE A 58 4.24 4.34 -4.41
C PHE A 58 4.15 5.69 -3.67
N GLY A 59 4.38 5.69 -2.36
CA GLY A 59 4.49 6.89 -1.53
C GLY A 59 5.85 7.57 -1.59
N GLU A 60 6.73 7.19 -2.53
CA GLU A 60 8.03 7.81 -2.80
C GLU A 60 8.90 8.00 -1.52
N PHE A 61 8.81 7.07 -0.56
CA PHE A 61 9.46 7.19 0.77
C PHE A 61 10.95 7.54 0.69
N HIS A 62 11.63 7.05 -0.34
CA HIS A 62 13.07 7.20 -0.58
C HIS A 62 13.48 8.62 -1.03
N THR A 63 12.51 9.50 -1.28
CA THR A 63 12.75 10.88 -1.74
C THR A 63 12.40 11.92 -0.67
N LEU A 64 11.82 11.50 0.45
CA LEU A 64 11.37 12.39 1.51
C LEU A 64 12.53 12.79 2.43
N LEU A 65 12.66 14.07 2.70
CA LEU A 65 13.43 14.55 3.85
C LEU A 65 12.73 14.12 5.14
N TRP A 66 13.46 14.05 6.25
CA TRP A 66 12.86 13.68 7.53
C TRP A 66 11.74 14.65 7.96
N GLU A 67 11.92 15.94 7.75
CA GLU A 67 10.92 16.97 8.08
C GLU A 67 9.64 16.79 7.24
N GLU A 68 9.79 16.43 5.97
CA GLU A 68 8.66 16.12 5.09
C GLU A 68 7.95 14.84 5.52
N HIS A 69 8.70 13.82 5.92
CA HIS A 69 8.12 12.57 6.43
C HIS A 69 7.32 12.83 7.71
N LYS A 70 7.81 13.65 8.62
CA LYS A 70 7.07 14.08 9.82
C LYS A 70 5.77 14.79 9.44
N SER A 71 5.86 15.80 8.57
CA SER A 71 4.69 16.55 8.11
C SER A 71 3.63 15.63 7.46
N LEU A 72 4.07 14.67 6.64
CA LEU A 72 3.17 13.69 6.02
C LEU A 72 2.50 12.79 7.08
N ILE A 73 3.24 12.32 8.09
CA ILE A 73 2.69 11.51 9.18
C ILE A 73 1.63 12.30 9.95
N GLU A 74 1.97 13.51 10.39
CA GLU A 74 1.08 14.40 11.14
C GLU A 74 -0.20 14.72 10.36
N ALA A 75 -0.06 15.13 9.10
CA ALA A 75 -1.20 15.42 8.22
C ALA A 75 -2.09 14.19 8.00
N THR A 76 -1.48 13.01 7.80
CA THR A 76 -2.25 11.78 7.59
C THR A 76 -3.00 11.36 8.84
N VAL A 77 -2.35 11.36 10.01
CA VAL A 77 -3.01 11.03 11.30
C VAL A 77 -4.17 11.99 11.56
N ALA A 78 -3.96 13.30 11.35
CA ALA A 78 -5.01 14.31 11.49
C ALA A 78 -6.16 14.13 10.51
N ALA A 79 -5.89 13.68 9.27
CA ALA A 79 -6.91 13.43 8.28
C ALA A 79 -7.68 12.13 8.55
N VAL A 80 -7.00 11.05 8.93
CA VAL A 80 -7.62 9.72 9.17
C VAL A 80 -8.51 9.72 10.40
N LYS A 81 -8.12 10.38 11.48
CA LYS A 81 -8.89 10.52 12.74
C LYS A 81 -9.40 9.18 13.29
N LYS A 82 -8.56 8.15 13.25
CA LYS A 82 -8.91 6.79 13.71
C LYS A 82 -10.15 6.15 13.03
N ARG A 83 -10.59 6.66 11.86
CA ARG A 83 -11.71 6.09 11.12
C ARG A 83 -11.40 4.75 10.49
N VAL A 84 -10.14 4.53 10.14
CA VAL A 84 -9.59 3.27 9.67
C VAL A 84 -8.19 3.08 10.26
N PRO A 85 -7.70 1.84 10.42
CA PRO A 85 -6.31 1.58 10.77
C PRO A 85 -5.32 2.26 9.86
N LEU A 86 -4.32 2.94 10.44
CA LEU A 86 -3.26 3.64 9.72
C LEU A 86 -1.90 3.00 9.99
N PHE A 87 -1.23 2.53 8.93
CA PHE A 87 0.15 2.04 8.96
C PHE A 87 1.07 3.02 8.24
N VAL A 88 2.07 3.54 8.95
CA VAL A 88 3.06 4.47 8.40
C VAL A 88 4.25 3.71 7.87
N GLY A 89 4.62 3.93 6.61
CA GLY A 89 5.84 3.36 6.04
C GLY A 89 7.09 3.99 6.65
N CYS A 90 7.93 3.15 7.27
CA CYS A 90 9.20 3.55 7.90
C CYS A 90 10.38 2.73 7.35
N THR A 91 10.26 2.23 6.12
CA THR A 91 11.37 1.52 5.46
C THR A 91 12.57 2.44 5.32
N ASN A 92 13.74 1.99 5.77
CA ASN A 92 14.97 2.78 5.72
C ASN A 92 16.19 1.87 5.53
N LEU A 93 17.28 2.42 5.00
CA LEU A 93 18.55 1.72 4.85
C LEU A 93 19.21 1.42 6.21
N ASN A 94 18.92 2.26 7.22
CA ASN A 94 19.43 2.11 8.57
C ASN A 94 18.32 1.62 9.51
N PRO A 95 18.43 0.43 10.12
CA PRO A 95 17.41 -0.10 11.04
C PRO A 95 17.10 0.81 12.23
N ARG A 96 18.11 1.48 12.77
CA ARG A 96 17.91 2.44 13.88
C ARG A 96 17.09 3.65 13.47
N GLU A 97 17.27 4.10 12.24
CA GLU A 97 16.47 5.19 11.68
C GLU A 97 15.03 4.74 11.43
N ALA A 98 14.83 3.53 10.90
CA ALA A 98 13.50 2.93 10.76
C ALA A 98 12.76 2.88 12.11
N ILE A 99 13.43 2.45 13.18
CA ILE A 99 12.86 2.41 14.54
C ILE A 99 12.58 3.84 15.06
N ARG A 100 13.46 4.81 14.81
CA ARG A 100 13.25 6.22 15.20
C ARG A 100 12.01 6.80 14.54
N GLN A 101 11.87 6.60 13.23
CA GLN A 101 10.69 7.04 12.46
C GLN A 101 9.41 6.35 12.95
N ALA A 102 9.48 5.07 13.24
CA ALA A 102 8.37 4.29 13.76
C ALA A 102 7.91 4.77 15.16
N LYS A 103 8.85 5.14 16.04
CA LYS A 103 8.51 5.72 17.34
C LYS A 103 7.80 7.06 17.18
N PHE A 104 8.27 7.92 16.28
CA PHE A 104 7.59 9.17 15.97
C PHE A 104 6.16 8.93 15.45
N ALA A 105 5.98 7.96 14.54
CA ALA A 105 4.66 7.59 14.04
C ALA A 105 3.73 7.10 15.17
N GLN A 106 4.26 6.34 16.14
CA GLN A 106 3.54 5.89 17.32
C GLN A 106 3.12 7.07 18.21
N GLU A 107 4.03 7.99 18.50
CA GLU A 107 3.79 9.18 19.32
C GLU A 107 2.76 10.11 18.66
N THR A 108 2.78 10.21 17.33
CA THR A 108 1.80 10.99 16.56
C THR A 108 0.43 10.34 16.52
N GLY A 109 0.33 9.02 16.76
CA GLY A 109 -0.94 8.30 16.87
C GLY A 109 -1.26 7.35 15.72
N ALA A 110 -0.29 6.92 14.91
CA ALA A 110 -0.49 5.81 13.98
C ALA A 110 -0.78 4.49 14.72
N ASP A 111 -1.48 3.57 14.06
CA ASP A 111 -1.84 2.27 14.65
C ASP A 111 -0.75 1.22 14.42
N GLY A 112 0.04 1.40 13.36
CA GLY A 112 1.11 0.49 13.00
C GLY A 112 2.13 1.11 12.05
N VAL A 113 3.14 0.32 11.72
CA VAL A 113 4.17 0.65 10.74
C VAL A 113 4.25 -0.38 9.63
N LEU A 114 4.49 0.09 8.41
CA LEU A 114 4.79 -0.74 7.23
C LEU A 114 6.29 -0.70 6.99
N LEU A 115 6.96 -1.87 7.05
CA LEU A 115 8.41 -1.97 7.01
C LEU A 115 8.91 -3.02 6.03
N GLY A 116 9.77 -2.59 5.11
CA GLY A 116 10.66 -3.45 4.35
C GLY A 116 12.03 -3.56 5.02
N VAL A 117 12.74 -4.65 4.74
CA VAL A 117 14.13 -4.81 5.22
C VAL A 117 15.05 -3.77 4.57
N PRO A 118 16.16 -3.37 5.21
CA PRO A 118 17.21 -2.60 4.56
C PRO A 118 17.69 -3.27 3.27
N PHE A 119 17.81 -2.51 2.20
CA PHE A 119 17.89 -3.06 0.83
C PHE A 119 19.13 -2.61 0.04
N TYR A 120 20.02 -1.81 0.59
CA TYR A 120 21.25 -1.42 -0.13
C TYR A 120 22.11 -2.65 -0.44
N TYR A 121 22.40 -3.45 0.57
CA TYR A 121 22.92 -4.80 0.40
C TYR A 121 21.80 -5.83 0.59
N GLN A 122 21.90 -6.95 -0.10
CA GLN A 122 20.96 -8.05 0.05
C GLN A 122 21.08 -8.63 1.47
N ALA A 123 20.01 -8.58 2.24
CA ALA A 123 19.95 -9.24 3.54
C ALA A 123 19.89 -10.77 3.35
N THR A 124 20.51 -11.51 4.27
CA THR A 124 20.23 -12.95 4.41
C THR A 124 18.83 -13.15 5.00
N VAL A 125 18.27 -14.34 4.84
CA VAL A 125 16.96 -14.67 5.43
C VAL A 125 16.99 -14.51 6.95
N ASP A 126 18.04 -14.98 7.62
CA ASP A 126 18.18 -14.87 9.08
C ASP A 126 18.28 -13.40 9.52
N ASN A 127 19.01 -12.56 8.80
CA ASN A 127 19.07 -11.13 9.10
C ASN A 127 17.72 -10.43 8.85
N ALA A 128 16.98 -10.83 7.84
CA ALA A 128 15.62 -10.29 7.60
C ALA A 128 14.65 -10.70 8.72
N VAL A 129 14.68 -11.95 9.16
CA VAL A 129 13.90 -12.44 10.30
C VAL A 129 14.27 -11.66 11.57
N GLN A 130 15.58 -11.53 11.86
CA GLN A 130 16.03 -10.82 13.04
C GLN A 130 15.65 -9.34 13.01
N PHE A 131 15.77 -8.68 11.87
CA PHE A 131 15.34 -7.28 11.70
C PHE A 131 13.88 -7.06 12.12
N TYR A 132 12.94 -7.89 11.63
CA TYR A 132 11.53 -7.76 12.02
C TYR A 132 11.31 -8.02 13.52
N ARG A 133 12.03 -8.96 14.10
CA ARG A 133 11.97 -9.25 15.54
C ARG A 133 12.49 -8.09 16.37
N ASP A 134 13.63 -7.50 15.99
CA ASP A 134 14.23 -6.33 16.66
C ASP A 134 13.28 -5.10 16.60
N VAL A 135 12.67 -4.88 15.45
CA VAL A 135 11.67 -3.79 15.29
C VAL A 135 10.44 -4.06 16.17
N ALA A 136 9.95 -5.30 16.20
CA ALA A 136 8.80 -5.67 17.03
C ALA A 136 9.10 -5.47 18.52
N ASP A 137 10.30 -5.82 18.97
CA ASP A 137 10.75 -5.61 20.35
C ASP A 137 10.91 -4.12 20.71
N ALA A 138 11.36 -3.32 19.76
CA ALA A 138 11.50 -1.87 19.94
C ALA A 138 10.14 -1.13 19.99
N LEU A 139 9.06 -1.74 19.50
CA LEU A 139 7.73 -1.16 19.34
C LEU A 139 6.63 -2.06 19.94
N PRO A 140 6.69 -2.44 21.22
CA PRO A 140 5.81 -3.48 21.79
C PRO A 140 4.32 -3.10 21.84
N LYS A 141 3.99 -1.83 21.61
CA LYS A 141 2.60 -1.32 21.62
C LYS A 141 2.07 -0.94 20.25
N MET A 142 2.80 -1.23 19.17
CA MET A 142 2.48 -0.83 17.81
C MET A 142 2.40 -2.05 16.89
N GLY A 143 1.43 -2.08 15.99
CA GLY A 143 1.34 -3.11 14.96
C GLY A 143 2.47 -2.99 13.94
N VAL A 144 3.10 -4.11 13.60
CA VAL A 144 4.11 -4.17 12.53
C VAL A 144 3.50 -4.91 11.34
N MET A 145 3.49 -4.24 10.20
CA MET A 145 3.14 -4.83 8.90
C MET A 145 4.41 -5.05 8.08
N ILE A 146 4.64 -6.27 7.70
CA ILE A 146 5.78 -6.62 6.84
C ILE A 146 5.51 -6.15 5.42
N TYR A 147 6.41 -5.33 4.87
CA TYR A 147 6.43 -5.00 3.46
C TYR A 147 7.32 -5.99 2.71
N HIS A 148 6.74 -7.12 2.28
CA HIS A 148 7.46 -8.12 1.51
C HIS A 148 7.43 -7.73 0.02
N ASN A 149 8.53 -7.16 -0.45
CA ASN A 149 8.74 -6.76 -1.83
C ASN A 149 10.13 -7.21 -2.32
N PRO A 150 10.30 -8.47 -2.71
CA PRO A 150 11.59 -9.02 -3.10
C PRO A 150 12.28 -8.26 -4.23
N THR A 151 11.51 -7.65 -5.12
CA THR A 151 12.05 -6.86 -6.25
C THR A 151 12.84 -5.64 -5.76
N HIS A 152 12.31 -4.93 -4.74
CA HIS A 152 12.95 -3.73 -4.21
C HIS A 152 13.83 -4.02 -2.99
N HIS A 153 13.41 -4.94 -2.12
CA HIS A 153 14.14 -5.26 -0.89
C HIS A 153 15.16 -6.40 -1.07
N ARG A 154 15.26 -6.98 -2.27
CA ARG A 154 16.30 -7.94 -2.70
C ARG A 154 16.38 -9.21 -1.87
N VAL A 155 15.36 -9.53 -1.07
CA VAL A 155 15.28 -10.77 -0.28
C VAL A 155 13.88 -11.35 -0.36
N THR A 156 13.81 -12.65 -0.63
CA THR A 156 12.58 -13.44 -0.52
C THR A 156 12.61 -14.20 0.79
N ILE A 157 11.68 -13.90 1.68
CA ILE A 157 11.55 -14.61 2.97
C ILE A 157 10.78 -15.91 2.72
N PRO A 158 11.40 -17.09 2.90
CA PRO A 158 10.71 -18.37 2.67
C PRO A 158 9.58 -18.57 3.70
N VAL A 159 8.57 -19.36 3.31
CA VAL A 159 7.36 -19.55 4.12
C VAL A 159 7.68 -20.06 5.53
N GLY A 160 8.60 -21.03 5.65
CA GLY A 160 8.99 -21.59 6.95
C GLY A 160 9.60 -20.58 7.95
N ALA A 161 10.19 -19.48 7.46
CA ALA A 161 10.79 -18.45 8.32
C ALA A 161 9.72 -17.66 9.11
N PHE A 162 8.48 -17.62 8.62
CA PHE A 162 7.38 -16.94 9.31
C PHE A 162 7.00 -17.58 10.64
N LYS A 163 7.38 -18.84 10.90
CA LYS A 163 7.24 -19.45 12.23
C LYS A 163 7.95 -18.63 13.29
N LYS A 164 9.20 -18.20 13.03
CA LYS A 164 10.01 -17.37 13.95
C LYS A 164 9.52 -15.91 13.99
N ILE A 165 9.10 -15.37 12.84
CA ILE A 165 8.61 -13.99 12.75
C ILE A 165 7.36 -13.82 13.59
N THR A 166 6.39 -14.72 13.46
CA THR A 166 5.09 -14.65 14.16
C THR A 166 5.12 -15.12 15.62
N GLU A 167 6.29 -15.37 16.19
CA GLU A 167 6.47 -15.44 17.65
C GLU A 167 6.31 -14.05 18.29
N LYS A 168 6.49 -12.98 17.53
CA LYS A 168 6.26 -11.60 17.99
C LYS A 168 4.78 -11.23 17.78
N PRO A 169 4.00 -11.04 18.84
CA PRO A 169 2.55 -10.88 18.75
C PRO A 169 2.11 -9.57 18.08
N ASN A 170 3.00 -8.60 18.01
CA ASN A 170 2.74 -7.31 17.35
C ASN A 170 3.14 -7.28 15.86
N ILE A 171 3.61 -8.39 15.28
CA ILE A 171 3.71 -8.53 13.82
C ILE A 171 2.37 -9.05 13.33
N VAL A 172 1.50 -8.13 12.90
CA VAL A 172 0.06 -8.37 12.72
C VAL A 172 -0.40 -8.47 11.27
N ALA A 173 0.43 -8.03 10.32
CA ALA A 173 0.06 -8.07 8.90
C ALA A 173 1.27 -8.17 7.97
N MET A 174 0.97 -8.52 6.72
CA MET A 174 1.95 -8.50 5.63
C MET A 174 1.29 -8.06 4.32
N LYS A 175 1.99 -7.23 3.55
CA LYS A 175 1.75 -7.01 2.14
C LYS A 175 2.62 -7.97 1.34
N ASP A 176 2.01 -8.85 0.56
CA ASP A 176 2.72 -9.82 -0.28
C ASP A 176 2.07 -9.93 -1.68
N SER A 177 2.86 -10.31 -2.69
CA SER A 177 2.38 -10.53 -4.06
C SER A 177 3.21 -11.57 -4.82
N HIS A 178 4.06 -12.32 -4.12
CA HIS A 178 5.13 -13.10 -4.74
C HIS A 178 5.03 -14.61 -4.48
N ARG A 179 3.95 -15.07 -3.82
CA ARG A 179 3.75 -16.49 -3.50
C ARG A 179 3.00 -17.19 -4.61
N THR A 180 3.41 -18.41 -4.91
CA THR A 180 2.55 -19.33 -5.64
C THR A 180 1.32 -19.70 -4.78
N PRO A 181 0.21 -20.17 -5.36
CA PRO A 181 -0.97 -20.54 -4.59
C PRO A 181 -0.67 -21.52 -3.45
N LEU A 182 0.16 -22.54 -3.69
CA LEU A 182 0.52 -23.54 -2.67
C LEU A 182 1.34 -22.91 -1.53
N GLN A 183 2.34 -22.09 -1.86
CA GLN A 183 3.12 -21.36 -0.85
C GLN A 183 2.25 -20.42 -0.03
N PHE A 184 1.22 -19.83 -0.66
CA PHE A 184 0.31 -18.92 0.03
C PHE A 184 -0.56 -19.68 1.04
N VAL A 185 -1.11 -20.83 0.67
CA VAL A 185 -1.88 -21.70 1.58
C VAL A 185 -1.01 -22.12 2.77
N GLU A 186 0.23 -22.54 2.52
CA GLU A 186 1.16 -22.91 3.57
C GLU A 186 1.46 -21.73 4.50
N LEU A 187 1.67 -20.53 3.94
CA LEU A 187 1.88 -19.31 4.70
C LEU A 187 0.66 -18.97 5.58
N CYS A 188 -0.56 -19.02 5.02
CA CYS A 188 -1.79 -18.79 5.77
C CYS A 188 -1.93 -19.78 6.94
N ASN A 189 -1.56 -21.05 6.75
CA ASN A 189 -1.60 -22.05 7.82
C ASN A 189 -0.62 -21.72 8.95
N ILE A 190 0.61 -21.28 8.62
CA ILE A 190 1.63 -20.90 9.59
C ILE A 190 1.23 -19.64 10.37
N THR A 191 0.60 -18.68 9.71
CA THR A 191 0.29 -17.36 10.25
C THR A 191 -1.13 -17.24 10.79
N LYS A 192 -1.92 -18.32 10.74
CA LYS A 192 -3.33 -18.33 11.14
C LYS A 192 -3.56 -17.74 12.53
N GLY A 193 -4.45 -16.74 12.61
CA GLY A 193 -4.78 -16.03 13.86
C GLY A 193 -3.69 -15.11 14.40
N LYS A 194 -2.59 -14.92 13.64
CA LYS A 194 -1.47 -14.08 14.05
C LYS A 194 -1.19 -12.93 13.10
N MET A 195 -1.39 -13.13 11.79
CA MET A 195 -1.00 -12.14 10.80
C MET A 195 -1.96 -12.18 9.61
N SER A 196 -2.52 -11.03 9.26
CA SER A 196 -3.34 -10.82 8.07
C SER A 196 -2.47 -10.56 6.83
N ILE A 197 -2.80 -11.23 5.71
CA ILE A 197 -2.02 -11.13 4.48
C ILE A 197 -2.83 -10.43 3.40
N PHE A 198 -2.30 -9.30 2.91
CA PHE A 198 -2.87 -8.53 1.81
C PHE A 198 -2.12 -8.83 0.51
N VAL A 199 -2.85 -9.31 -0.48
CA VAL A 199 -2.33 -9.63 -1.82
C VAL A 199 -2.54 -8.46 -2.78
N ASN A 200 -1.98 -8.53 -4.00
CA ASN A 200 -2.30 -7.53 -5.03
C ASN A 200 -3.79 -7.60 -5.40
N GLN A 201 -4.39 -6.45 -5.72
CA GLN A 201 -5.80 -6.39 -6.16
C GLN A 201 -6.10 -7.36 -7.33
N THR A 202 -5.15 -7.56 -8.25
CA THR A 202 -5.31 -8.50 -9.38
C THR A 202 -5.20 -9.97 -8.96
N GLN A 203 -4.72 -10.25 -7.75
CA GLN A 203 -4.67 -11.59 -7.16
C GLN A 203 -5.84 -11.85 -6.20
N MET A 204 -6.65 -10.83 -5.90
CA MET A 204 -7.67 -10.90 -4.84
C MET A 204 -8.61 -12.08 -5.03
N PHE A 205 -9.18 -12.27 -6.23
CA PHE A 205 -10.16 -13.32 -6.49
C PHE A 205 -9.66 -14.73 -6.09
N PRO A 206 -8.54 -15.25 -6.66
CA PRO A 206 -8.12 -16.61 -6.31
C PRO A 206 -7.57 -16.70 -4.88
N TYR A 207 -6.83 -15.68 -4.40
CA TYR A 207 -6.17 -15.75 -3.11
C TYR A 207 -7.12 -15.48 -1.92
N TYR A 208 -8.24 -14.81 -2.13
CA TYR A 208 -9.28 -14.68 -1.12
C TYR A 208 -9.86 -16.04 -0.73
N GLN A 209 -10.06 -16.93 -1.71
CA GLN A 209 -10.48 -18.29 -1.47
C GLN A 209 -9.41 -19.14 -0.74
N LEU A 210 -8.14 -18.76 -0.86
CA LEU A 210 -7.01 -19.41 -0.20
C LEU A 210 -6.69 -18.84 1.18
N GLY A 211 -7.41 -17.80 1.64
CA GLY A 211 -7.24 -17.23 2.98
C GLY A 211 -6.59 -15.84 3.03
N ALA A 212 -6.52 -15.11 1.91
CA ALA A 212 -6.11 -13.71 1.96
C ALA A 212 -7.10 -12.89 2.78
N ALA A 213 -6.60 -12.03 3.66
CA ALA A 213 -7.41 -11.10 4.44
C ALA A 213 -8.02 -9.99 3.58
N GLY A 214 -7.37 -9.68 2.46
CA GLY A 214 -7.80 -8.65 1.55
C GLY A 214 -6.74 -8.34 0.49
N CYS A 215 -6.88 -7.20 -0.16
CA CYS A 215 -5.90 -6.75 -1.14
C CYS A 215 -5.35 -5.36 -0.84
N TRP A 216 -4.13 -5.11 -1.28
CA TRP A 216 -3.56 -3.78 -1.35
C TRP A 216 -3.78 -3.18 -2.75
N SER A 217 -4.03 -1.88 -2.77
CA SER A 217 -4.21 -1.13 -4.01
C SER A 217 -3.72 0.31 -3.85
N PHE A 218 -3.03 0.83 -4.83
CA PHE A 218 -2.79 2.25 -5.02
C PHE A 218 -3.74 2.85 -6.06
N ASN A 219 -4.38 2.01 -6.88
CA ASN A 219 -5.31 2.46 -7.92
C ASN A 219 -6.61 3.05 -7.34
N VAL A 220 -6.92 2.78 -6.08
CA VAL A 220 -8.07 3.41 -5.39
C VAL A 220 -8.00 4.93 -5.37
N TRP A 221 -6.82 5.52 -5.56
CA TRP A 221 -6.63 6.97 -5.67
C TRP A 221 -7.00 7.53 -7.06
N MET A 222 -7.30 6.67 -8.01
CA MET A 222 -7.94 7.04 -9.29
C MET A 222 -9.48 6.89 -9.23
N GLY A 223 -10.01 6.35 -8.13
CA GLY A 223 -11.41 6.05 -7.88
C GLY A 223 -11.56 4.64 -7.29
N PRO A 224 -12.15 4.46 -6.09
CA PRO A 224 -12.10 3.20 -5.36
C PRO A 224 -13.11 2.15 -5.83
N SER A 225 -14.12 2.53 -6.63
CA SER A 225 -15.29 1.71 -6.90
C SER A 225 -15.01 0.33 -7.52
N PRO A 226 -14.06 0.13 -8.45
CA PRO A 226 -13.80 -1.20 -9.01
C PRO A 226 -13.26 -2.18 -7.96
N VAL A 227 -12.38 -1.70 -7.07
CA VAL A 227 -11.78 -2.53 -6.02
C VAL A 227 -12.79 -2.84 -4.91
N ILE A 228 -13.67 -1.89 -4.59
CA ILE A 228 -14.78 -2.08 -3.64
C ILE A 228 -15.76 -3.15 -4.16
N ASN A 229 -16.12 -3.08 -5.44
CA ASN A 229 -16.98 -4.09 -6.06
C ASN A 229 -16.33 -5.47 -6.09
N LEU A 230 -14.99 -5.55 -6.32
CA LEU A 230 -14.25 -6.80 -6.22
C LEU A 230 -14.34 -7.40 -4.82
N LEU A 231 -14.07 -6.59 -3.78
CA LEU A 231 -14.19 -7.05 -2.40
C LEU A 231 -15.62 -7.51 -2.08
N GLY A 232 -16.62 -6.76 -2.49
CA GLY A 232 -18.04 -7.11 -2.30
C GLY A 232 -18.40 -8.45 -2.96
N ALA A 233 -17.91 -8.70 -4.17
CA ALA A 233 -18.10 -9.97 -4.85
C ALA A 233 -17.41 -11.14 -4.13
N CYS A 234 -16.18 -10.92 -3.63
CA CYS A 234 -15.46 -11.93 -2.84
C CYS A 234 -16.20 -12.27 -1.52
N ILE A 235 -16.67 -11.25 -0.78
CA ILE A 235 -17.46 -11.44 0.46
C ILE A 235 -18.76 -12.19 0.17
N ALA A 236 -19.45 -11.84 -0.92
CA ALA A 236 -20.68 -12.51 -1.36
C ALA A 236 -20.45 -13.90 -1.95
N ARG A 237 -19.20 -14.34 -2.13
CA ARG A 237 -18.80 -15.55 -2.83
C ARG A 237 -19.31 -15.63 -4.28
N ASP A 238 -19.56 -14.47 -4.89
CA ASP A 238 -19.87 -14.38 -6.32
C ASP A 238 -18.56 -14.44 -7.13
N TRP A 239 -18.07 -15.66 -7.29
CA TRP A 239 -16.75 -15.92 -7.86
C TRP A 239 -16.66 -15.56 -9.34
N GLU A 240 -17.74 -15.65 -10.10
CA GLU A 240 -17.76 -15.26 -11.50
C GLU A 240 -17.62 -13.74 -11.66
N THR A 241 -18.33 -12.97 -10.83
CA THR A 241 -18.17 -11.51 -10.79
C THR A 241 -16.78 -11.12 -10.28
N ALA A 242 -16.28 -11.74 -9.21
CA ALA A 242 -14.95 -11.46 -8.67
C ALA A 242 -13.86 -11.73 -9.71
N LYS A 243 -13.94 -12.86 -10.42
CA LYS A 243 -13.03 -13.23 -11.50
C LYS A 243 -13.03 -12.20 -12.63
N ARG A 244 -14.22 -11.80 -13.10
CA ARG A 244 -14.38 -10.80 -14.15
C ARG A 244 -13.74 -9.48 -13.76
N ILE A 245 -14.02 -8.97 -12.54
CA ILE A 245 -13.43 -7.72 -12.04
C ILE A 245 -11.90 -7.85 -11.93
N CYS A 246 -11.37 -8.95 -11.42
CA CYS A 246 -9.92 -9.18 -11.37
C CYS A 246 -9.26 -9.13 -12.75
N LEU A 247 -9.88 -9.72 -13.76
CA LEU A 247 -9.36 -9.69 -15.14
C LEU A 247 -9.39 -8.27 -15.72
N ASP A 248 -10.44 -7.51 -15.45
CA ASP A 248 -10.54 -6.11 -15.87
C ASP A 248 -9.48 -5.24 -15.15
N LEU A 249 -9.26 -5.47 -13.86
CA LEU A 249 -8.20 -4.77 -13.11
C LEU A 249 -6.78 -5.11 -13.62
N ASP A 250 -6.55 -6.35 -14.05
CA ASP A 250 -5.29 -6.77 -14.67
C ASP A 250 -5.05 -6.06 -16.02
N GLY A 251 -6.13 -5.69 -16.71
CA GLY A 251 -6.10 -4.89 -17.93
C GLY A 251 -5.35 -3.56 -17.79
N VAL A 252 -5.36 -2.96 -16.61
CA VAL A 252 -4.64 -1.70 -16.32
C VAL A 252 -3.15 -1.80 -16.66
N GLY A 253 -2.51 -2.93 -16.34
CA GLY A 253 -1.12 -3.19 -16.67
C GLY A 253 -0.84 -3.45 -18.16
N LYS A 254 -1.88 -3.70 -18.96
CA LYS A 254 -1.79 -4.02 -20.38
C LYS A 254 -2.06 -2.83 -21.30
N VAL A 255 -2.68 -1.77 -20.78
CA VAL A 255 -3.07 -0.58 -21.55
C VAL A 255 -1.86 0.27 -21.95
N GLY A 256 -0.81 0.28 -21.14
CA GLY A 256 0.47 0.91 -21.46
C GLY A 256 1.49 -0.10 -21.96
N PRO A 257 2.38 0.25 -22.89
CA PRO A 257 3.49 -0.61 -23.26
C PRO A 257 4.34 -0.92 -22.02
N ASN A 258 4.98 -2.07 -22.05
CA ASN A 258 5.87 -2.52 -20.99
C ASN A 258 7.04 -1.51 -20.86
N ILE A 259 6.90 -0.55 -19.96
CA ILE A 259 7.97 0.38 -19.63
C ILE A 259 9.04 -0.45 -18.91
N GLY A 260 10.00 -0.95 -19.68
CA GLY A 260 11.01 -1.93 -19.22
C GLY A 260 11.87 -1.48 -18.06
N ASN A 261 11.82 -0.20 -17.71
CA ASN A 261 12.55 0.36 -16.57
C ASN A 261 11.70 0.28 -15.29
N LEU A 262 12.22 -0.42 -14.28
CA LEU A 262 11.60 -0.58 -12.97
C LEU A 262 11.21 0.77 -12.32
N SER A 263 11.99 1.82 -12.56
CA SER A 263 11.75 3.16 -12.04
C SER A 263 10.41 3.76 -12.45
N TRP A 264 9.89 3.39 -13.62
CA TRP A 264 8.64 3.96 -14.13
C TRP A 264 7.41 3.12 -13.78
N ARG A 265 7.59 1.91 -13.25
CA ARG A 265 6.47 0.99 -12.96
C ARG A 265 5.47 1.54 -11.94
N GLU A 266 5.93 2.29 -10.93
CA GLU A 266 5.07 2.90 -9.92
C GLU A 266 4.85 4.39 -10.21
N ASN A 267 5.85 5.08 -10.76
CA ASN A 267 5.77 6.50 -11.07
C ASN A 267 4.69 6.84 -12.11
N VAL A 268 4.50 5.98 -13.13
CA VAL A 268 3.43 6.16 -14.13
C VAL A 268 2.04 6.18 -13.48
N PHE A 269 1.84 5.43 -12.41
CA PHE A 269 0.56 5.41 -11.70
C PHE A 269 0.32 6.67 -10.87
N LYS A 270 1.35 7.30 -10.29
CA LYS A 270 1.20 8.60 -9.64
C LYS A 270 0.75 9.66 -10.65
N LEU A 271 1.33 9.67 -11.85
CA LEU A 271 0.88 10.53 -12.93
C LEU A 271 -0.56 10.21 -13.34
N ALA A 272 -0.92 8.92 -13.45
CA ALA A 272 -2.27 8.50 -13.78
C ALA A 272 -3.31 8.90 -12.73
N VAL A 273 -2.94 8.98 -11.45
CA VAL A 273 -3.82 9.51 -10.39
C VAL A 273 -4.20 10.96 -10.68
N ASN A 274 -3.24 11.80 -11.09
CA ASN A 274 -3.52 13.19 -11.48
C ASN A 274 -4.46 13.25 -12.69
N GLU A 275 -4.22 12.44 -13.72
CA GLU A 275 -5.03 12.39 -14.95
C GLU A 275 -6.44 11.83 -14.70
N ALA A 276 -6.63 10.96 -13.74
CA ALA A 276 -7.93 10.41 -13.38
C ALA A 276 -8.84 11.43 -12.69
N GLY A 277 -8.27 12.42 -11.99
CA GLY A 277 -9.02 13.53 -11.40
C GLY A 277 -9.84 13.20 -10.16
N TYR A 278 -9.60 12.05 -9.54
CA TYR A 278 -10.20 11.72 -8.24
C TYR A 278 -9.54 12.52 -7.11
N CYS A 279 -8.22 12.62 -7.15
CA CYS A 279 -7.39 13.49 -6.32
C CYS A 279 -6.16 13.94 -7.11
N THR A 280 -5.37 14.86 -6.54
CA THR A 280 -4.15 15.39 -7.16
C THR A 280 -2.94 14.98 -6.32
N ALA A 281 -2.22 13.94 -6.76
CA ALA A 281 -1.01 13.47 -6.05
C ALA A 281 0.20 14.40 -6.22
N GLY A 282 0.10 15.36 -7.14
CA GLY A 282 1.19 16.30 -7.48
C GLY A 282 2.26 15.70 -8.41
N PRO A 283 3.33 16.44 -8.70
CA PRO A 283 4.42 15.97 -9.54
C PRO A 283 5.19 14.81 -8.91
N LEU A 284 5.93 14.08 -9.74
CA LEU A 284 6.95 13.15 -9.25
C LEU A 284 8.03 13.93 -8.51
N ARG A 285 8.53 13.38 -7.43
CA ARG A 285 9.59 14.00 -6.63
C ARG A 285 10.96 13.86 -7.31
N ALA A 286 11.91 14.74 -6.98
CA ALA A 286 13.28 14.57 -7.42
C ALA A 286 13.81 13.16 -7.01
N PRO A 287 14.61 12.48 -7.85
CA PRO A 287 15.24 12.97 -9.07
C PRO A 287 14.41 12.80 -10.36
N TRP A 288 13.13 12.38 -10.28
CA TRP A 288 12.30 11.98 -11.42
C TRP A 288 11.72 13.18 -12.20
N ARG A 289 12.60 14.15 -12.56
CA ARG A 289 12.20 15.41 -13.22
C ARG A 289 12.09 15.31 -14.74
N VAL A 290 12.86 14.44 -15.35
CA VAL A 290 12.85 14.22 -16.79
C VAL A 290 11.96 13.01 -17.08
N ILE A 291 10.70 13.27 -17.42
CA ILE A 291 9.71 12.23 -17.67
C ILE A 291 9.67 11.96 -19.17
N PRO A 292 9.93 10.73 -19.62
CA PRO A 292 9.77 10.39 -21.04
C PRO A 292 8.32 10.59 -21.50
N GLN A 293 8.14 11.06 -22.74
CA GLN A 293 6.82 11.28 -23.31
C GLN A 293 5.94 10.02 -23.26
N GLU A 294 6.54 8.87 -23.52
CA GLU A 294 5.88 7.57 -23.45
C GLU A 294 5.26 7.31 -22.06
N VAL A 295 5.95 7.67 -20.97
CA VAL A 295 5.44 7.52 -19.60
C VAL A 295 4.21 8.41 -19.37
N THR A 296 4.27 9.64 -19.86
CA THR A 296 3.15 10.58 -19.80
C THR A 296 1.95 10.08 -20.61
N ASP A 297 2.18 9.57 -21.81
CA ASP A 297 1.10 9.03 -22.66
C ASP A 297 0.46 7.79 -22.04
N ASN A 298 1.27 6.94 -21.41
CA ASN A 298 0.79 5.75 -20.71
C ASN A 298 -0.02 6.11 -19.46
N SER A 299 0.38 7.13 -18.71
CA SER A 299 -0.40 7.58 -17.54
C SER A 299 -1.81 8.02 -17.94
N LYS A 300 -1.95 8.71 -19.07
CA LYS A 300 -3.26 9.11 -19.61
C LYS A 300 -4.11 7.92 -20.02
N LYS A 301 -3.51 6.92 -20.70
CA LYS A 301 -4.22 5.68 -21.08
C LYS A 301 -4.68 4.91 -19.84
N ILE A 302 -3.82 4.76 -18.84
CA ILE A 302 -4.14 4.12 -17.56
C ILE A 302 -5.32 4.84 -16.89
N ALA A 303 -5.28 6.16 -16.81
CA ALA A 303 -6.33 6.95 -16.20
C ALA A 303 -7.68 6.83 -16.95
N ALA A 304 -7.65 6.86 -18.28
CA ALA A 304 -8.85 6.69 -19.11
C ALA A 304 -9.46 5.29 -18.88
N TYR A 305 -8.65 4.24 -18.95
CA TYR A 305 -9.12 2.89 -18.69
C TYR A 305 -9.69 2.73 -17.27
N TRP A 306 -9.05 3.34 -16.25
CA TRP A 306 -9.57 3.30 -14.89
C TRP A 306 -10.92 4.03 -14.74
N LYS A 307 -11.12 5.15 -15.44
CA LYS A 307 -12.41 5.83 -15.48
C LYS A 307 -13.51 4.93 -16.05
N GLU A 308 -13.24 4.24 -17.17
CA GLU A 308 -14.17 3.25 -17.74
C GLU A 308 -14.50 2.14 -16.74
N LEU A 309 -13.53 1.67 -15.96
CA LEU A 309 -13.78 0.69 -14.90
C LEU A 309 -14.65 1.26 -13.77
N CYS A 310 -14.47 2.51 -13.39
CA CYS A 310 -15.32 3.18 -12.40
C CYS A 310 -16.76 3.31 -12.88
N GLU A 311 -16.97 3.59 -14.16
CA GLU A 311 -18.31 3.63 -14.79
C GLU A 311 -18.93 2.23 -14.87
N LYS A 312 -18.15 1.23 -15.26
CA LYS A 312 -18.56 -0.18 -15.34
C LYS A 312 -18.92 -0.77 -13.96
N TYR A 313 -18.23 -0.35 -12.92
CA TYR A 313 -18.38 -0.81 -11.55
C TYR A 313 -18.65 0.37 -10.59
N PRO A 314 -19.84 1.02 -10.66
CA PRO A 314 -20.15 2.17 -9.82
C PRO A 314 -20.30 1.75 -8.35
N LEU A 315 -20.11 2.71 -7.43
CA LEU A 315 -20.41 2.51 -6.01
C LEU A 315 -21.91 2.27 -5.83
N GLN A 316 -22.26 1.14 -5.22
CA GLN A 316 -23.63 0.89 -4.80
C GLN A 316 -23.78 1.38 -3.35
N LYS A 317 -24.59 2.40 -3.13
CA LYS A 317 -24.78 3.05 -1.82
C LYS A 317 -25.12 2.08 -0.68
N ASP A 318 -25.75 0.95 -0.99
CA ASP A 318 -26.21 -0.04 0.00
C ASP A 318 -25.17 -1.14 0.33
N ARG A 319 -24.14 -1.33 -0.50
CA ARG A 319 -23.09 -2.32 -0.23
C ARG A 319 -22.02 -1.79 0.73
N ALA A 320 -21.77 -0.50 0.74
CA ALA A 320 -20.77 0.13 1.59
C ALA A 320 -21.13 0.10 3.10
N ARG A 321 -22.43 -0.06 3.44
CA ARG A 321 -22.90 -0.12 4.83
C ARG A 321 -22.94 -1.51 5.45
N LYS A 322 -22.79 -2.58 4.69
CA LYS A 322 -22.84 -3.98 5.17
C LYS A 322 -21.48 -4.60 5.44
N SER A 323 -20.40 -3.90 5.15
CA SER A 323 -19.01 -4.34 5.38
C SER A 323 -18.35 -3.65 6.59
N ALA A 324 -19.15 -2.95 7.40
CA ALA A 324 -18.72 -2.37 8.67
C ALA A 324 -19.10 -3.30 9.83
#